data_eaa715fa4b08b3e2a2b1e808e67a1528
#
_entry.id   eaa715fa4b08b3e2a2b1e808e67a1528
#
_cell.length_a   1.000
_cell.length_b   1.000
_cell.length_c   1.000
_cell.angle_alpha   90.00
_cell.angle_beta   90.00
_cell.angle_gamma   90.00
#
_symmetry.space_group_name_H-M   'P 1'
#
loop_
_entity.id
_entity.type
_entity.pdbx_description
1 polymer ?
#
loop_
_entity_poly.entity_id
_entity_poly.type
_entity_poly.pdbx_seq_one_letter_code
_entity_poly.pdbx_strand_id
1 'polypeptide(L)'
;MTLGERIKRIRTFRGLTQRELGLKLGYEERNADVRVAQYESGYRVPKKDTLMEIARILNVNYINFITEAPDCAEDIMQTFFWLDEDNRNTFHLFQLVRNPGKCNVSDDKSVRYNDSDEWPAHAPVAMWIDYGLVNEFLREWCLRKEQLKSGEISEDEYFEWKINWPASSSNVDEQGNDKKNNSYDWRKYNGL
;
A
#
# COMPACT_ATOMS: atom_id res chain seq x y z
N MET A 1 8.36 2.61 7.75
CA MET A 1 7.38 2.61 8.87
C MET A 1 7.37 1.21 9.47
N THR A 2 7.80 1.08 10.70
CA THR A 2 7.87 -0.18 11.44
C THR A 2 6.48 -0.75 11.75
N LEU A 3 6.40 -2.03 12.13
CA LEU A 3 5.14 -2.65 12.57
C LEU A 3 4.46 -1.86 13.71
N GLY A 4 5.25 -1.44 14.71
CA GLY A 4 4.72 -0.67 15.84
C GLY A 4 4.14 0.68 15.42
N GLU A 5 4.81 1.39 14.52
CA GLU A 5 4.32 2.65 13.97
C GLU A 5 3.04 2.46 13.14
N ARG A 6 2.90 1.35 12.41
CA ARG A 6 1.66 1.04 11.66
C ARG A 6 0.51 0.77 12.63
N ILE A 7 0.73 -0.02 13.67
CA ILE A 7 -0.28 -0.27 14.72
C ILE A 7 -0.73 1.07 15.34
N LYS A 8 0.21 1.91 15.76
CA LYS A 8 -0.05 3.22 16.34
C LYS A 8 -0.86 4.10 15.40
N ARG A 9 -0.44 4.22 14.13
CA ARG A 9 -1.11 5.07 13.13
C ARG A 9 -2.56 4.64 12.92
N ILE A 10 -2.79 3.33 12.71
CA ILE A 10 -4.14 2.79 12.47
C ILE A 10 -5.01 2.92 13.72
N ARG A 11 -4.48 2.61 14.91
CA ARG A 11 -5.20 2.78 16.17
C ARG A 11 -5.66 4.23 16.37
N THR A 12 -4.74 5.18 16.16
CA THR A 12 -5.05 6.61 16.29
C THR A 12 -6.08 7.04 15.26
N PHE A 13 -5.97 6.56 14.03
CA PHE A 13 -6.95 6.81 12.97
C PHE A 13 -8.35 6.28 13.35
N ARG A 14 -8.44 5.16 14.06
CA ARG A 14 -9.69 4.61 14.62
C ARG A 14 -10.15 5.32 15.88
N GLY A 15 -9.46 6.36 16.35
CA GLY A 15 -9.81 7.11 17.56
C GLY A 15 -9.63 6.35 18.87
N LEU A 16 -8.92 5.22 18.86
CA LEU A 16 -8.71 4.41 20.06
C LEU A 16 -7.47 4.87 20.84
N THR A 17 -7.58 4.89 22.16
CA THR A 17 -6.41 5.00 23.06
C THR A 17 -5.67 3.66 23.15
N GLN A 18 -4.42 3.69 23.60
CA GLN A 18 -3.66 2.46 23.89
C GLN A 18 -4.38 1.55 24.89
N ARG A 19 -4.99 2.17 25.93
CA ARG A 19 -5.76 1.46 26.95
C ARG A 19 -6.97 0.77 26.35
N GLU A 20 -7.76 1.46 25.53
CA GLU A 20 -8.95 0.89 24.90
C GLU A 20 -8.62 -0.27 23.97
N LEU A 21 -7.55 -0.14 23.16
CA LEU A 21 -7.08 -1.26 22.33
C LEU A 21 -6.63 -2.42 23.22
N GLY A 22 -5.89 -2.15 24.28
CA GLY A 22 -5.43 -3.19 25.21
C GLY A 22 -6.56 -3.93 25.91
N LEU A 23 -7.59 -3.21 26.35
CA LEU A 23 -8.79 -3.82 26.94
C LEU A 23 -9.55 -4.68 25.94
N LYS A 24 -9.69 -4.22 24.69
CA LYS A 24 -10.30 -5.00 23.61
C LYS A 24 -9.51 -6.26 23.27
N LEU A 25 -8.18 -6.25 23.45
CA LEU A 25 -7.29 -7.41 23.34
C LEU A 25 -7.39 -8.37 24.55
N GLY A 26 -8.20 -8.06 25.56
CA GLY A 26 -8.37 -8.88 26.74
C GLY A 26 -7.30 -8.70 27.81
N TYR A 27 -6.49 -7.63 27.75
CA TYR A 27 -5.52 -7.35 28.80
C TYR A 27 -6.21 -6.75 30.05
N GLU A 28 -5.65 -7.07 31.21
CA GLU A 28 -6.11 -6.47 32.48
C GLU A 28 -5.91 -4.96 32.45
N GLU A 29 -6.85 -4.23 33.05
CA GLU A 29 -6.91 -2.77 33.07
C GLU A 29 -5.59 -2.09 33.45
N ARG A 30 -4.89 -2.66 34.45
CA ARG A 30 -3.60 -2.14 34.95
C ARG A 30 -2.43 -2.27 33.97
N ASN A 31 -2.57 -3.10 32.93
CA ASN A 31 -1.49 -3.42 31.98
C ASN A 31 -1.87 -3.13 30.52
N ALA A 32 -3.11 -2.75 30.25
CA ALA A 32 -3.67 -2.65 28.91
C ALA A 32 -2.90 -1.65 28.04
N ASP A 33 -2.69 -0.44 28.53
CA ASP A 33 -1.93 0.63 27.87
C ASP A 33 -0.45 0.28 27.72
N VAL A 34 0.17 -0.25 28.77
CA VAL A 34 1.58 -0.63 28.78
C VAL A 34 1.88 -1.69 27.73
N ARG A 35 1.01 -2.69 27.57
CA ARG A 35 1.16 -3.74 26.55
C ARG A 35 1.12 -3.17 25.14
N VAL A 36 0.16 -2.32 24.86
CA VAL A 36 0.03 -1.69 23.55
C VAL A 36 1.19 -0.73 23.30
N ALA A 37 1.61 0.06 24.27
CA ALA A 37 2.77 0.93 24.17
C ALA A 37 4.06 0.14 23.83
N GLN A 38 4.24 -1.06 24.43
CA GLN A 38 5.36 -1.95 24.12
C GLN A 38 5.32 -2.45 22.67
N TYR A 39 4.15 -2.70 22.10
CA TYR A 39 4.01 -3.08 20.69
C TYR A 39 4.30 -1.90 19.77
N GLU A 40 3.75 -0.73 20.07
CA GLU A 40 3.93 0.48 19.26
C GLU A 40 5.37 1.01 19.26
N SER A 41 6.09 0.83 20.38
CA SER A 41 7.52 1.20 20.46
C SER A 41 8.49 0.16 19.88
N GLY A 42 7.98 -1.03 19.50
CA GLY A 42 8.82 -2.13 19.06
C GLY A 42 9.57 -2.86 20.21
N TYR A 43 9.36 -2.48 21.47
CA TYR A 43 9.94 -3.16 22.62
C TYR A 43 9.51 -4.63 22.70
N ARG A 44 8.30 -4.92 22.23
CA ARG A 44 7.77 -6.27 22.04
C ARG A 44 7.16 -6.41 20.65
N VAL A 45 7.39 -7.56 20.03
CA VAL A 45 6.72 -7.93 18.78
C VAL A 45 5.48 -8.76 19.13
N PRO A 46 4.27 -8.35 18.69
CA PRO A 46 3.08 -9.15 18.88
C PRO A 46 3.19 -10.50 18.15
N LYS A 47 2.67 -11.57 18.75
CA LYS A 47 2.55 -12.85 18.06
C LYS A 47 1.48 -12.78 16.95
N LYS A 48 1.52 -13.74 16.02
CA LYS A 48 0.58 -13.83 14.90
C LYS A 48 -0.88 -13.68 15.34
N ASP A 49 -1.31 -14.45 16.33
CA ASP A 49 -2.69 -14.42 16.82
C ASP A 49 -3.07 -13.04 17.40
N THR A 50 -2.13 -12.40 18.11
CA THR A 50 -2.33 -11.03 18.61
C THR A 50 -2.45 -10.02 17.46
N LEU A 51 -1.65 -10.17 16.39
CA LEU A 51 -1.76 -9.30 15.21
C LEU A 51 -3.08 -9.50 14.47
N MET A 52 -3.55 -10.74 14.37
CA MET A 52 -4.87 -11.03 13.79
C MET A 52 -5.99 -10.37 14.60
N GLU A 53 -5.91 -10.45 15.92
CA GLU A 53 -6.91 -9.83 16.81
C GLU A 53 -6.83 -8.29 16.74
N ILE A 54 -5.64 -7.70 16.66
CA ILE A 54 -5.46 -6.26 16.43
C ILE A 54 -6.11 -5.87 15.10
N ALA A 55 -5.89 -6.62 14.04
CA ALA A 55 -6.50 -6.36 12.73
C ALA A 55 -8.03 -6.40 12.80
N ARG A 56 -8.58 -7.40 13.49
CA ARG A 56 -10.02 -7.54 13.71
C ARG A 56 -10.62 -6.36 14.49
N ILE A 57 -9.99 -5.98 15.59
CA ILE A 57 -10.44 -4.87 16.45
C ILE A 57 -10.39 -3.54 15.70
N LEU A 58 -9.32 -3.32 14.93
CA LEU A 58 -9.13 -2.09 14.17
C LEU A 58 -9.88 -2.10 12.83
N ASN A 59 -10.53 -3.21 12.49
CA ASN A 59 -11.24 -3.41 11.22
C ASN A 59 -10.38 -3.06 10.00
N VAL A 60 -9.24 -3.75 9.87
CA VAL A 60 -8.29 -3.57 8.77
C VAL A 60 -7.78 -4.91 8.26
N ASN A 61 -7.26 -4.93 7.03
CA ASN A 61 -6.64 -6.13 6.52
C ASN A 61 -5.36 -6.48 7.32
N TYR A 62 -5.27 -7.73 7.77
CA TYR A 62 -4.14 -8.27 8.52
C TYR A 62 -2.79 -8.10 7.76
N ILE A 63 -2.81 -8.07 6.44
CA ILE A 63 -1.62 -7.88 5.60
C ILE A 63 -0.84 -6.60 5.96
N ASN A 64 -1.51 -5.57 6.51
CA ASN A 64 -0.87 -4.35 6.97
C ASN A 64 0.18 -4.59 8.08
N PHE A 65 0.06 -5.71 8.80
CA PHE A 65 0.91 -6.02 9.94
C PHE A 65 1.96 -7.10 9.68
N ILE A 66 1.84 -7.86 8.59
CA ILE A 66 2.77 -8.94 8.24
C ILE A 66 3.72 -8.58 7.11
N THR A 67 3.37 -7.59 6.30
CA THR A 67 4.25 -7.15 5.22
C THR A 67 5.44 -6.40 5.81
N GLU A 68 6.62 -6.94 5.64
CA GLU A 68 7.85 -6.22 5.97
C GLU A 68 7.96 -4.98 5.08
N ALA A 69 8.22 -3.83 5.69
CA ALA A 69 8.52 -2.63 4.92
C ALA A 69 9.99 -2.70 4.53
N PRO A 70 10.34 -2.53 3.25
CA PRO A 70 11.73 -2.35 2.89
C PRO A 70 12.28 -1.12 3.65
N ASP A 71 13.43 -1.31 4.30
CA ASP A 71 14.04 -0.26 5.13
C ASP A 71 14.96 0.65 4.31
N CYS A 72 15.41 0.18 3.15
CA CYS A 72 16.32 0.91 2.28
C CYS A 72 16.00 0.68 0.78
N ALA A 73 16.64 1.46 -0.08
CA ALA A 73 16.45 1.36 -1.53
C ALA A 73 16.90 -0.01 -2.07
N GLU A 74 17.92 -0.59 -1.45
CA GLU A 74 18.47 -1.89 -1.80
C GLU A 74 17.44 -3.01 -1.58
N ASP A 75 16.67 -2.96 -0.50
CA ASP A 75 15.60 -3.94 -0.23
C ASP A 75 14.50 -3.89 -1.28
N ILE A 76 14.13 -2.68 -1.71
CA ILE A 76 13.17 -2.47 -2.78
C ILE A 76 13.71 -3.08 -4.08
N MET A 77 14.96 -2.80 -4.42
CA MET A 77 15.59 -3.32 -5.64
C MET A 77 15.73 -4.84 -5.60
N GLN A 78 16.12 -5.42 -4.46
CA GLN A 78 16.18 -6.88 -4.32
C GLN A 78 14.81 -7.53 -4.51
N THR A 79 13.75 -6.90 -3.99
CA THR A 79 12.38 -7.38 -4.20
C THR A 79 12.05 -7.40 -5.70
N PHE A 80 12.35 -6.32 -6.43
CA PHE A 80 12.10 -6.27 -7.88
C PHE A 80 12.95 -7.26 -8.66
N PHE A 81 14.22 -7.46 -8.29
CA PHE A 81 15.10 -8.42 -8.97
C PHE A 81 14.59 -9.86 -8.84
N TRP A 82 14.15 -10.26 -7.66
CA TRP A 82 13.58 -11.59 -7.46
C TRP A 82 12.24 -11.77 -8.17
N LEU A 83 11.41 -10.73 -8.20
CA LEU A 83 10.16 -10.77 -8.96
C LEU A 83 10.42 -10.88 -10.47
N ASP A 84 11.47 -10.24 -11.00
CA ASP A 84 11.86 -10.33 -12.40
C ASP A 84 12.44 -11.71 -12.75
N GLU A 85 13.23 -12.31 -11.86
CA GLU A 85 13.76 -13.67 -12.03
C GLU A 85 12.65 -14.73 -11.99
N ASP A 86 11.71 -14.60 -11.08
CA ASP A 86 10.58 -15.54 -10.93
C ASP A 86 9.60 -15.44 -12.12
N ASN A 87 9.49 -14.26 -12.71
CA ASN A 87 8.53 -13.96 -13.77
C ASN A 87 9.20 -13.24 -14.93
N ARG A 88 10.06 -13.94 -15.66
CA ARG A 88 10.81 -13.39 -16.82
C ARG A 88 9.91 -12.71 -17.83
N ASN A 89 10.31 -11.53 -18.27
CA ASN A 89 9.57 -10.66 -19.18
C ASN A 89 8.28 -10.04 -18.59
N THR A 90 8.13 -10.05 -17.28
CA THR A 90 6.97 -9.43 -16.62
C THR A 90 7.19 -7.95 -16.32
N PHE A 91 8.45 -7.54 -16.10
CA PHE A 91 8.80 -6.16 -15.80
C PHE A 91 9.32 -5.43 -17.04
N HIS A 92 8.69 -4.29 -17.33
CA HIS A 92 9.08 -3.43 -18.44
C HIS A 92 9.44 -2.05 -17.91
N LEU A 93 10.64 -1.60 -18.18
CA LEU A 93 11.19 -0.33 -17.73
C LEU A 93 11.27 0.65 -18.89
N PHE A 94 10.81 1.88 -18.67
CA PHE A 94 10.81 2.95 -19.66
C PHE A 94 11.48 4.20 -19.08
N GLN A 95 12.37 4.80 -19.84
CA GLN A 95 12.84 6.13 -19.52
C GLN A 95 11.81 7.18 -19.98
N LEU A 96 11.39 8.06 -19.05
CA LEU A 96 10.50 9.17 -19.41
C LEU A 96 11.30 10.30 -20.04
N VAL A 97 10.77 10.90 -21.11
CA VAL A 97 11.43 11.97 -21.84
C VAL A 97 10.59 13.24 -21.77
N ARG A 98 11.18 14.33 -21.26
CA ARG A 98 10.50 15.62 -21.10
C ARG A 98 10.15 16.25 -22.45
N ASN A 99 11.06 16.20 -23.43
CA ASN A 99 10.92 16.81 -24.77
C ASN A 99 11.33 15.81 -25.85
N PRO A 100 10.45 14.93 -26.32
CA PRO A 100 10.81 13.88 -27.29
C PRO A 100 11.33 14.43 -28.62
N GLY A 101 11.01 15.67 -29.01
CA GLY A 101 11.53 16.30 -30.24
C GLY A 101 13.00 16.76 -30.17
N LYS A 102 13.65 16.70 -29.00
CA LYS A 102 15.05 17.08 -28.79
C LYS A 102 15.96 15.91 -28.41
N CYS A 103 15.39 14.74 -28.17
CA CYS A 103 16.14 13.53 -27.90
C CYS A 103 16.23 12.68 -29.13
N ASN A 104 17.46 12.33 -29.54
CA ASN A 104 17.74 11.32 -30.59
C ASN A 104 17.45 9.88 -30.08
N VAL A 105 16.49 9.72 -29.21
CA VAL A 105 16.10 8.42 -28.70
C VAL A 105 15.08 7.86 -29.68
N SER A 106 15.57 7.08 -30.65
CA SER A 106 14.76 6.24 -31.54
C SER A 106 14.19 5.03 -30.77
N ASP A 107 13.76 5.23 -29.55
CA ASP A 107 13.27 4.13 -28.72
C ASP A 107 11.76 4.26 -28.55
N ASP A 108 11.04 3.34 -29.17
CA ASP A 108 9.59 3.12 -29.03
C ASP A 108 9.16 2.83 -27.59
N LYS A 109 10.14 2.68 -26.67
CA LYS A 109 9.92 2.53 -25.21
C LYS A 109 9.95 3.85 -24.43
N SER A 110 10.11 5.00 -25.08
CA SER A 110 10.03 6.29 -24.42
C SER A 110 8.58 6.77 -24.31
N VAL A 111 8.20 7.24 -23.12
CA VAL A 111 6.87 7.77 -22.86
C VAL A 111 6.95 9.27 -22.56
N ARG A 112 6.07 10.06 -23.17
CA ARG A 112 5.99 11.47 -22.89
C ARG A 112 5.33 11.70 -21.53
N TYR A 113 6.03 12.40 -20.64
CA TYR A 113 5.49 12.86 -19.36
C TYR A 113 4.98 14.30 -19.52
N ASN A 114 3.75 14.57 -19.09
CA ASN A 114 3.22 15.93 -19.08
C ASN A 114 4.00 16.77 -18.08
N ASP A 115 4.49 17.90 -18.57
CA ASP A 115 5.37 18.78 -17.81
C ASP A 115 4.70 19.25 -16.51
N SER A 116 5.40 19.06 -15.39
CA SER A 116 5.07 19.65 -14.11
C SER A 116 6.35 20.31 -13.56
N ASP A 117 6.20 21.31 -12.71
CA ASP A 117 7.31 21.96 -12.04
C ASP A 117 8.10 21.01 -11.12
N GLU A 118 7.54 19.80 -10.87
CA GLU A 118 8.14 18.75 -10.05
C GLU A 118 9.02 17.77 -10.84
N TRP A 119 9.33 18.06 -12.12
CA TRP A 119 10.20 17.17 -12.90
C TRP A 119 11.58 17.05 -12.26
N PRO A 120 12.05 15.83 -11.92
CA PRO A 120 13.34 15.64 -11.28
C PRO A 120 14.50 16.01 -12.21
N ALA A 121 15.68 16.33 -11.62
CA ALA A 121 16.89 16.67 -12.35
C ALA A 121 17.36 15.57 -13.32
N HIS A 122 17.08 14.32 -12.99
CA HIS A 122 17.31 13.16 -13.86
C HIS A 122 15.97 12.62 -14.35
N ALA A 123 15.92 12.22 -15.62
CA ALA A 123 14.72 11.65 -16.21
C ALA A 123 14.26 10.42 -15.38
N PRO A 124 13.01 10.41 -14.87
CA PRO A 124 12.53 9.28 -14.11
C PRO A 124 12.33 8.06 -15.00
N VAL A 125 12.38 6.89 -14.38
CA VAL A 125 12.05 5.63 -15.03
C VAL A 125 10.63 5.25 -14.67
N ALA A 126 9.81 4.96 -15.66
CA ALA A 126 8.52 4.35 -15.47
C ALA A 126 8.64 2.83 -15.59
N MET A 127 7.78 2.13 -14.89
CA MET A 127 7.69 0.68 -14.91
C MET A 127 6.24 0.26 -15.16
N TRP A 128 6.04 -0.75 -15.98
CA TRP A 128 4.79 -1.48 -16.00
C TRP A 128 5.05 -2.98 -15.86
N ILE A 129 4.08 -3.69 -15.32
CA ILE A 129 4.20 -5.09 -14.97
C ILE A 129 3.20 -5.85 -15.83
N ASP A 130 3.70 -6.76 -16.68
CA ASP A 130 2.86 -7.63 -17.51
C ASP A 130 2.24 -8.77 -16.66
N TYR A 131 1.59 -8.36 -15.61
CA TYR A 131 0.74 -9.19 -14.77
C TYR A 131 -0.57 -8.44 -14.60
N GLY A 132 -1.60 -8.83 -15.36
CA GLY A 132 -2.82 -8.06 -15.56
C GLY A 132 -3.43 -7.52 -14.28
N LEU A 133 -3.53 -8.38 -13.26
CA LEU A 133 -4.10 -8.00 -11.97
C LEU A 133 -3.28 -6.89 -11.25
N VAL A 134 -1.96 -6.93 -11.34
CA VAL A 134 -1.10 -5.89 -10.72
C VAL A 134 -1.27 -4.56 -11.45
N ASN A 135 -1.35 -4.56 -12.79
CA ASN A 135 -1.60 -3.35 -13.56
C ASN A 135 -2.98 -2.74 -13.26
N GLU A 136 -4.00 -3.56 -13.06
CA GLU A 136 -5.32 -3.08 -12.63
C GLU A 136 -5.26 -2.40 -11.27
N PHE A 137 -4.55 -2.97 -10.31
CA PHE A 137 -4.33 -2.35 -9.00
C PHE A 137 -3.52 -1.06 -9.08
N LEU A 138 -2.48 -1.01 -9.90
CA LEU A 138 -1.71 0.22 -10.12
C LEU A 138 -2.55 1.31 -10.77
N ARG A 139 -3.41 0.96 -11.73
CA ARG A 139 -4.35 1.90 -12.37
C ARG A 139 -5.35 2.45 -11.37
N GLU A 140 -5.94 1.60 -10.54
CA GLU A 140 -6.82 2.04 -9.47
C GLU A 140 -6.09 2.97 -8.50
N TRP A 141 -4.86 2.63 -8.11
CA TRP A 141 -4.08 3.49 -7.23
C TRP A 141 -3.79 4.86 -7.86
N CYS A 142 -3.47 4.92 -9.14
CA CYS A 142 -3.36 6.20 -9.87
C CYS A 142 -4.65 7.01 -9.77
N LEU A 143 -5.80 6.38 -10.04
CA LEU A 143 -7.10 7.04 -9.95
C LEU A 143 -7.36 7.60 -8.54
N ARG A 144 -7.10 6.81 -7.49
CA ARG A 144 -7.25 7.27 -6.10
C ARG A 144 -6.34 8.46 -5.76
N LYS A 145 -5.13 8.48 -6.30
CA LYS A 145 -4.23 9.64 -6.14
C LYS A 145 -4.74 10.89 -6.87
N GLU A 146 -5.32 10.74 -8.04
CA GLU A 146 -5.94 11.84 -8.77
C GLU A 146 -7.18 12.39 -8.04
N GLN A 147 -8.04 11.51 -7.53
CA GLN A 147 -9.21 11.88 -6.72
C GLN A 147 -8.79 12.63 -5.45
N LEU A 148 -7.74 12.16 -4.78
CA LEU A 148 -7.17 12.87 -3.63
C LEU A 148 -6.67 14.27 -4.03
N LYS A 149 -5.92 14.36 -5.13
CA LYS A 149 -5.37 15.62 -5.64
C LYS A 149 -6.46 16.61 -6.04
N SER A 150 -7.57 16.14 -6.63
CA SER A 150 -8.71 16.97 -7.01
C SER A 150 -9.62 17.34 -5.83
N GLY A 151 -9.44 16.72 -4.66
CA GLY A 151 -10.30 16.89 -3.50
C GLY A 151 -11.63 16.13 -3.59
N GLU A 152 -11.77 15.20 -4.53
CA GLU A 152 -12.94 14.32 -4.66
C GLU A 152 -13.02 13.33 -3.48
N ILE A 153 -11.88 12.89 -2.99
CA ILE A 153 -11.77 12.12 -1.75
C ILE A 153 -10.84 12.81 -0.76
N SER A 154 -11.10 12.63 0.53
CA SER A 154 -10.27 13.11 1.62
C SER A 154 -9.04 12.22 1.87
N GLU A 155 -8.07 12.74 2.63
CA GLU A 155 -6.91 11.97 3.12
C GLU A 155 -7.35 10.75 3.95
N ASP A 156 -8.42 10.89 4.74
CA ASP A 156 -8.95 9.82 5.57
C ASP A 156 -9.59 8.72 4.73
N GLU A 157 -10.36 9.07 3.70
CA GLU A 157 -10.94 8.11 2.75
C GLU A 157 -9.85 7.39 1.96
N TYR A 158 -8.81 8.12 1.52
CA TYR A 158 -7.66 7.52 0.84
C TYR A 158 -6.88 6.58 1.77
N PHE A 159 -6.70 6.94 3.05
CA PHE A 159 -6.06 6.07 4.02
C PHE A 159 -6.91 4.83 4.33
N GLU A 160 -8.22 5.01 4.50
CA GLU A 160 -9.18 3.92 4.70
C GLU A 160 -9.12 2.91 3.54
N TRP A 161 -9.09 3.39 2.29
CA TRP A 161 -8.92 2.52 1.13
C TRP A 161 -7.64 1.69 1.23
N LYS A 162 -6.50 2.30 1.58
CA LYS A 162 -5.21 1.59 1.69
C LYS A 162 -5.19 0.50 2.76
N ILE A 163 -5.72 0.78 3.95
CA ILE A 163 -5.66 -0.17 5.06
C ILE A 163 -6.64 -1.33 4.94
N ASN A 164 -7.65 -1.18 4.10
CA ASN A 164 -8.61 -2.25 3.77
C ASN A 164 -8.32 -2.95 2.44
N TRP A 165 -7.29 -2.50 1.69
CA TRP A 165 -6.92 -3.19 0.46
C TRP A 165 -6.51 -4.66 0.76
N PRO A 166 -6.86 -5.64 -0.11
CA PRO A 166 -7.53 -5.52 -1.40
C PRO A 166 -9.07 -5.52 -1.36
N ALA A 167 -9.71 -5.68 -0.21
CA ALA A 167 -11.18 -5.69 -0.11
C ALA A 167 -11.84 -4.36 -0.52
N SER A 168 -11.09 -3.25 -0.40
CA SER A 168 -11.52 -1.92 -0.83
C SER A 168 -11.28 -1.64 -2.32
N SER A 169 -10.60 -2.55 -3.02
CA SER A 169 -10.35 -2.40 -4.46
C SER A 169 -11.66 -2.53 -5.23
N SER A 170 -11.98 -1.51 -5.99
CA SER A 170 -13.01 -1.57 -7.02
C SER A 170 -12.27 -1.90 -8.31
N ASN A 171 -12.35 -3.14 -8.81
CA ASN A 171 -11.79 -3.46 -10.12
C ASN A 171 -12.36 -2.51 -11.18
N VAL A 172 -11.59 -1.51 -11.52
CA VAL A 172 -11.96 -0.55 -12.56
C VAL A 172 -11.74 -1.20 -13.91
N ASP A 173 -12.73 -1.18 -14.80
CA ASP A 173 -12.56 -1.67 -16.17
C ASP A 173 -11.63 -0.77 -16.99
N GLU A 174 -11.30 -1.16 -18.23
CA GLU A 174 -10.41 -0.39 -19.11
C GLU A 174 -10.91 1.02 -19.43
N GLN A 175 -12.19 1.30 -19.21
CA GLN A 175 -12.84 2.58 -19.40
C GLN A 175 -12.93 3.42 -18.11
N GLY A 176 -12.41 2.90 -16.99
CA GLY A 176 -12.48 3.57 -15.68
C GLY A 176 -13.81 3.36 -14.94
N ASN A 177 -14.65 2.42 -15.39
CA ASN A 177 -15.89 2.07 -14.71
C ASN A 177 -15.66 0.93 -13.72
N ASP A 178 -16.34 0.96 -12.58
CA ASP A 178 -16.29 -0.10 -11.59
C ASP A 178 -16.81 -1.42 -12.19
N LYS A 179 -15.94 -2.42 -12.32
CA LYS A 179 -16.42 -3.79 -12.56
C LYS A 179 -17.18 -4.25 -11.32
N LYS A 180 -18.50 -4.35 -11.46
CA LYS A 180 -19.32 -4.99 -10.45
C LYS A 180 -18.85 -6.43 -10.24
N ASN A 181 -18.40 -6.70 -9.03
CA ASN A 181 -18.21 -8.03 -8.45
C ASN A 181 -16.94 -8.80 -8.79
N ASN A 182 -15.85 -8.47 -8.11
CA ASN A 182 -15.06 -9.50 -7.46
C ASN A 182 -14.48 -8.88 -6.18
N SER A 183 -15.32 -8.69 -5.18
CA SER A 183 -14.83 -8.31 -3.86
C SER A 183 -13.96 -9.45 -3.34
N TYR A 184 -12.67 -9.29 -3.44
CA TYR A 184 -11.72 -10.13 -2.72
C TYR A 184 -12.01 -9.95 -1.24
N ASP A 185 -12.75 -10.90 -0.67
CA ASP A 185 -13.03 -10.88 0.75
C ASP A 185 -11.83 -11.48 1.50
N TRP A 186 -10.91 -10.61 1.90
CA TRP A 186 -9.73 -10.98 2.65
C TRP A 186 -10.07 -11.73 3.96
N ARG A 187 -11.27 -11.56 4.50
CA ARG A 187 -11.73 -12.26 5.69
C ARG A 187 -11.84 -13.76 5.45
N LYS A 188 -12.31 -14.16 4.26
CA LYS A 188 -12.39 -15.57 3.85
C LYS A 188 -11.01 -16.23 3.73
N TYR A 189 -9.98 -15.47 3.31
CA TYR A 189 -8.62 -16.00 3.17
C TYR A 189 -7.87 -16.07 4.49
N ASN A 190 -8.21 -15.26 5.48
CA ASN A 190 -7.55 -15.21 6.77
C ASN A 190 -8.27 -16.00 7.87
N GLY A 191 -9.35 -16.73 7.53
CA GLY A 191 -10.11 -17.56 8.48
C GLY A 191 -10.80 -16.74 9.59
N LEU A 192 -11.20 -15.50 9.28
CA LEU A 192 -11.92 -14.59 10.17
C LEU A 192 -13.41 -14.56 9.83
#